data_4960a669814be10c95d46dff6de7990e
#
_entry.id   4960a669814be10c95d46dff6de7990e
#
_cell.length_a   1.000
_cell.length_b   1.000
_cell.length_c   1.000
_cell.angle_alpha   90.00
_cell.angle_beta   90.00
_cell.angle_gamma   90.00
#
_symmetry.space_group_name_H-M   'P 1'
#
loop_
_entity.id
_entity.type
_entity.pdbx_description
1 polymer ?
#
loop_
_entity_poly.entity_id
_entity_poly.type
_entity_poly.pdbx_seq_one_letter_code
_entity_poly.pdbx_strand_id
1 'polypeptide(L)'
;MKKLNVLAIAAVMAILLLFSCQSSVKKGLTLNSLFSDHMVLQQQQEVMLWGKYTPKEKISVKADWGSESFTKVDEKGNWRLNLTTPEAGGPFEVSISTRDTTITLVDVMVGEVWLASGQSNMEMPLEGYLPNEPIDNNLEEIAAADYPNIRSYKVVRATSKTPLNESEGQWKVTSPESANKFSATAYFFARKLHKELNVPIGIIDSDWGGTPVESWISLEKIKQLGEFEEELKGTESIDITRIFTFLSNFPSVSLPSNINSWNAIDLKDGTFSQTNFDDSSWSQLNLPGVTDEWDMDSDDQGAFWFRKRVSIANISSDYKFIVDGGIDDMDIVYVNGQKIGSTICWNCPREYTIPKSILIEGENTIAIRVINIAGPGGFMGEMALLSNSGERISIEGEWRYQYIARLSSFKGDQKFYLYHLNSKALAKKPAYISNMNTIFNINAPNNPGVLFNGMINPLIPFGIKGAIWYQG
;
A
#
# COMPACT_ATOMS: atom_id res chain seq x y z
N MET A 1 31.72 -19.87 -47.76
CA MET A 1 30.57 -18.94 -47.61
C MET A 1 29.89 -18.93 -46.24
N LYS A 2 30.13 -19.86 -45.31
CA LYS A 2 29.51 -19.86 -43.97
C LYS A 2 30.22 -19.03 -42.87
N LYS A 3 31.47 -18.61 -43.06
CA LYS A 3 32.23 -17.81 -42.09
C LYS A 3 32.03 -16.28 -42.22
N LEU A 4 31.51 -15.81 -43.36
CA LEU A 4 31.30 -14.38 -43.58
C LEU A 4 30.01 -13.85 -42.91
N ASN A 5 29.00 -14.72 -42.69
CA ASN A 5 27.72 -14.32 -42.09
C ASN A 5 27.78 -14.18 -40.55
N VAL A 6 28.71 -14.85 -39.87
CA VAL A 6 28.83 -14.76 -38.40
C VAL A 6 29.50 -13.45 -37.95
N LEU A 7 30.49 -12.97 -38.72
CA LEU A 7 31.13 -11.68 -38.45
C LEU A 7 30.22 -10.49 -38.74
N ALA A 8 29.35 -10.58 -39.74
CA ALA A 8 28.34 -9.54 -40.02
C ALA A 8 27.25 -9.46 -38.95
N ILE A 9 26.81 -10.60 -38.41
CA ILE A 9 25.80 -10.64 -37.32
C ILE A 9 26.41 -10.13 -36.00
N ALA A 10 27.67 -10.47 -35.70
CA ALA A 10 28.38 -9.96 -34.53
C ALA A 10 28.62 -8.43 -34.61
N ALA A 11 28.93 -7.90 -35.80
CA ALA A 11 29.08 -6.46 -36.00
C ALA A 11 27.75 -5.69 -35.86
N VAL A 12 26.64 -6.26 -36.34
CA VAL A 12 25.30 -5.66 -36.18
C VAL A 12 24.84 -5.71 -34.71
N MET A 13 25.12 -6.80 -33.96
CA MET A 13 24.86 -6.84 -32.51
C MET A 13 25.74 -5.86 -31.72
N ALA A 14 26.99 -5.67 -32.08
CA ALA A 14 27.87 -4.69 -31.44
C ALA A 14 27.40 -3.24 -31.68
N ILE A 15 26.86 -2.95 -32.87
CA ILE A 15 26.33 -1.63 -33.21
C ILE A 15 24.97 -1.39 -32.47
N LEU A 16 24.14 -2.42 -32.27
CA LEU A 16 22.89 -2.32 -31.50
C LEU A 16 23.14 -2.15 -29.99
N LEU A 17 24.27 -2.65 -29.46
CA LEU A 17 24.65 -2.44 -28.06
C LEU A 17 25.23 -1.04 -27.78
N LEU A 18 25.68 -0.32 -28.81
CA LEU A 18 26.16 1.06 -28.67
C LEU A 18 25.05 2.10 -28.76
N PHE A 19 23.84 1.70 -29.15
CA PHE A 19 22.65 2.59 -29.15
C PHE A 19 21.76 2.42 -27.93
N SER A 20 22.06 1.51 -27.00
CA SER A 20 21.31 1.32 -25.76
C SER A 20 22.04 2.00 -24.61
N CYS A 21 21.68 3.20 -24.32
CA CYS A 21 21.71 4.01 -23.11
C CYS A 21 22.13 5.46 -23.38
N GLN A 22 21.42 6.13 -24.27
CA GLN A 22 21.21 7.56 -24.07
C GLN A 22 19.84 7.71 -23.39
N SER A 23 19.85 7.75 -22.04
CA SER A 23 18.78 8.43 -21.33
C SER A 23 18.67 9.81 -21.93
N SER A 24 17.57 10.11 -22.62
CA SER A 24 17.28 11.46 -23.10
C SER A 24 17.17 12.35 -21.86
N VAL A 25 18.27 12.97 -21.48
CA VAL A 25 18.26 14.12 -20.55
C VAL A 25 17.25 15.08 -21.16
N LYS A 26 16.12 15.29 -20.53
CA LYS A 26 15.18 16.35 -20.90
C LYS A 26 15.99 17.63 -20.94
N LYS A 27 16.24 18.16 -22.14
CA LYS A 27 16.92 19.46 -22.35
C LYS A 27 15.93 20.54 -21.88
N GLY A 28 15.93 20.88 -20.60
CA GLY A 28 15.07 21.92 -20.06
C GLY A 28 15.34 22.14 -18.58
N LEU A 29 15.09 23.34 -18.11
CA LEU A 29 15.09 23.66 -16.69
C LEU A 29 13.99 22.88 -16.00
N THR A 30 14.35 22.10 -14.96
CA THR A 30 13.40 21.40 -14.11
C THR A 30 13.60 21.78 -12.66
N LEU A 31 12.49 21.90 -11.94
CA LEU A 31 12.43 22.17 -10.50
C LEU A 31 12.00 20.89 -9.78
N ASN A 32 12.38 20.76 -8.51
CA ASN A 32 11.72 19.80 -7.63
C ASN A 32 10.24 20.17 -7.52
N SER A 33 9.34 19.20 -7.40
CA SER A 33 7.89 19.43 -7.36
C SER A 33 7.43 20.28 -6.17
N LEU A 34 8.24 20.40 -5.10
CA LEU A 34 8.00 21.34 -4.01
C LEU A 34 7.98 22.80 -4.46
N PHE A 35 8.68 23.13 -5.55
CA PHE A 35 8.73 24.49 -6.11
C PHE A 35 7.74 24.58 -7.26
N SER A 36 6.52 24.94 -6.92
CA SER A 36 5.43 25.15 -7.88
C SER A 36 4.54 26.29 -7.42
N ASP A 37 3.60 26.67 -8.25
CA ASP A 37 2.57 27.65 -7.88
C ASP A 37 1.90 27.21 -6.58
N HIS A 38 1.43 28.20 -5.82
CA HIS A 38 0.77 28.05 -4.53
C HIS A 38 1.65 27.56 -3.38
N MET A 39 2.97 27.39 -3.57
CA MET A 39 3.87 26.94 -2.50
C MET A 39 3.92 27.97 -1.35
N VAL A 40 4.29 27.46 -0.16
CA VAL A 40 4.67 28.28 0.99
C VAL A 40 6.14 28.08 1.29
N LEU A 41 6.90 29.17 1.41
CA LEU A 41 8.28 29.19 1.85
C LEU A 41 8.37 29.60 3.31
N GLN A 42 9.30 28.97 4.07
CA GLN A 42 9.52 29.35 5.46
C GLN A 42 10.01 30.79 5.57
N GLN A 43 9.39 31.60 6.44
CA GLN A 43 9.73 33.00 6.65
C GLN A 43 11.07 33.21 7.36
N GLN A 44 11.68 34.39 7.14
CA GLN A 44 12.84 34.93 7.89
C GLN A 44 14.02 33.96 7.95
N GLN A 45 14.29 33.24 6.84
CA GLN A 45 15.48 32.37 6.74
C GLN A 45 16.01 32.30 5.31
N GLU A 46 17.16 31.68 5.15
CA GLU A 46 17.67 31.26 3.86
C GLU A 46 17.04 29.91 3.48
N VAL A 47 16.13 29.93 2.50
CA VAL A 47 15.52 28.72 1.95
C VAL A 47 16.32 28.22 0.76
N MET A 48 16.57 26.93 0.68
CA MET A 48 17.27 26.34 -0.45
C MET A 48 16.27 25.99 -1.55
N LEU A 49 16.58 26.41 -2.78
CA LEU A 49 15.91 25.97 -4.01
C LEU A 49 16.88 25.11 -4.81
N TRP A 50 16.36 24.10 -5.51
CA TRP A 50 17.15 23.16 -6.30
C TRP A 50 16.38 22.59 -7.49
N GLY A 51 17.14 22.02 -8.43
CA GLY A 51 16.59 21.41 -9.63
C GLY A 51 17.67 20.92 -10.57
N LYS A 52 17.33 20.75 -11.84
CA LYS A 52 18.26 20.28 -12.87
C LYS A 52 18.23 21.20 -14.10
N TYR A 53 19.39 21.33 -14.74
CA TYR A 53 19.55 22.00 -16.01
C TYR A 53 20.83 21.55 -16.72
N THR A 54 21.15 22.17 -17.83
CA THR A 54 22.39 21.89 -18.59
C THR A 54 23.63 22.19 -17.75
N PRO A 55 24.60 21.26 -17.63
CA PRO A 55 25.83 21.48 -16.88
C PRO A 55 26.56 22.76 -17.28
N LYS A 56 27.17 23.41 -16.28
CA LYS A 56 27.97 24.64 -16.40
C LYS A 56 27.20 25.91 -16.72
N GLU A 57 25.91 25.83 -17.00
CA GLU A 57 25.06 27.01 -17.22
C GLU A 57 24.75 27.73 -15.90
N LYS A 58 24.42 29.03 -16.00
CA LYS A 58 23.99 29.83 -14.85
C LYS A 58 22.49 29.73 -14.61
N ILE A 59 22.11 29.66 -13.34
CA ILE A 59 20.74 29.83 -12.84
C ILE A 59 20.69 31.11 -12.03
N SER A 60 19.68 31.94 -12.26
CA SER A 60 19.32 33.11 -11.44
C SER A 60 17.93 32.91 -10.90
N VAL A 61 17.72 33.17 -9.61
CA VAL A 61 16.40 33.20 -8.97
C VAL A 61 16.16 34.59 -8.43
N LYS A 62 15.01 35.18 -8.78
CA LYS A 62 14.59 36.49 -8.34
C LYS A 62 13.16 36.42 -7.81
N ALA A 63 12.96 36.97 -6.63
CA ALA A 63 11.64 37.12 -6.02
C ALA A 63 11.24 38.61 -5.98
N ASP A 64 9.95 38.85 -6.10
CA ASP A 64 9.40 40.21 -6.15
C ASP A 64 9.49 40.96 -4.80
N TRP A 65 9.73 40.22 -3.68
CA TRP A 65 10.09 40.87 -2.41
C TRP A 65 11.53 41.44 -2.38
N GLY A 66 12.25 41.38 -3.50
CA GLY A 66 13.55 42.01 -3.65
C GLY A 66 14.77 41.10 -3.40
N SER A 67 14.57 39.84 -3.09
CA SER A 67 15.68 38.89 -2.98
C SER A 67 16.09 38.32 -4.32
N GLU A 68 17.40 38.24 -4.58
CA GLU A 68 17.96 37.65 -5.79
C GLU A 68 19.20 36.83 -5.45
N SER A 69 19.31 35.68 -6.09
CA SER A 69 20.45 34.78 -5.92
C SER A 69 20.80 34.05 -7.22
N PHE A 70 22.04 33.58 -7.35
CA PHE A 70 22.46 32.87 -8.53
C PHE A 70 23.44 31.74 -8.20
N THR A 71 23.48 30.73 -9.06
CA THR A 71 24.38 29.58 -8.95
C THR A 71 24.83 29.09 -10.32
N LYS A 72 25.72 28.13 -10.35
CA LYS A 72 26.15 27.42 -11.53
C LYS A 72 25.77 25.96 -11.42
N VAL A 73 25.25 25.39 -12.50
CA VAL A 73 24.89 23.98 -12.61
C VAL A 73 26.14 23.13 -12.55
N ASP A 74 26.12 22.06 -11.74
CA ASP A 74 27.25 21.14 -11.59
C ASP A 74 27.45 20.24 -12.83
N GLU A 75 28.50 19.43 -12.82
CA GLU A 75 28.82 18.49 -13.91
C GLU A 75 27.76 17.42 -14.13
N LYS A 76 26.93 17.14 -13.10
CA LYS A 76 25.84 16.15 -13.13
C LYS A 76 24.51 16.76 -13.57
N GLY A 77 24.47 18.07 -13.81
CA GLY A 77 23.27 18.78 -14.20
C GLY A 77 22.40 19.24 -13.03
N ASN A 78 22.86 19.19 -11.79
CA ASN A 78 22.12 19.67 -10.64
C ASN A 78 22.50 21.10 -10.30
N TRP A 79 21.56 21.86 -9.79
CA TRP A 79 21.80 23.19 -9.24
C TRP A 79 21.08 23.34 -7.90
N ARG A 80 21.62 24.17 -7.05
CA ARG A 80 21.01 24.59 -5.78
C ARG A 80 21.52 25.99 -5.42
N LEU A 81 20.66 26.76 -4.77
CA LEU A 81 21.00 28.08 -4.25
C LEU A 81 20.12 28.42 -3.04
N ASN A 82 20.58 29.35 -2.23
CA ASN A 82 19.80 29.89 -1.13
C ASN A 82 19.13 31.20 -1.57
N LEU A 83 17.88 31.39 -1.15
CA LEU A 83 17.11 32.61 -1.32
C LEU A 83 16.61 33.09 0.04
N THR A 84 16.91 34.35 0.38
CA THR A 84 16.45 34.93 1.65
C THR A 84 14.98 35.29 1.58
N THR A 85 14.17 34.79 2.53
CA THR A 85 12.75 35.11 2.64
C THR A 85 12.49 36.25 3.62
N PRO A 86 11.49 37.11 3.35
CA PRO A 86 11.08 38.19 4.23
C PRO A 86 10.26 37.69 5.43
N GLU A 87 9.65 38.59 6.18
CA GLU A 87 8.53 38.31 7.07
C GLU A 87 7.34 37.73 6.29
N ALA A 88 6.44 37.02 7.03
CA ALA A 88 5.27 36.41 6.45
C ALA A 88 4.43 37.37 5.62
N GLY A 89 3.99 36.88 4.48
CA GLY A 89 3.19 37.68 3.52
C GLY A 89 2.98 36.95 2.20
N GLY A 90 2.57 37.72 1.21
CA GLY A 90 2.26 37.28 -0.14
C GLY A 90 0.85 37.64 -0.57
N PRO A 91 0.38 37.21 -1.75
CA PRO A 91 1.11 36.36 -2.68
C PRO A 91 2.27 37.08 -3.40
N PHE A 92 3.32 36.34 -3.66
CA PHE A 92 4.54 36.75 -4.34
C PHE A 92 4.77 36.00 -5.64
N GLU A 93 5.69 36.51 -6.48
CA GLU A 93 6.22 35.78 -7.63
C GLU A 93 7.70 35.44 -7.45
N VAL A 94 8.10 34.23 -7.87
CA VAL A 94 9.49 33.80 -7.89
C VAL A 94 9.86 33.35 -9.30
N SER A 95 10.81 34.03 -9.92
CA SER A 95 11.28 33.72 -11.26
C SER A 95 12.63 33.01 -11.23
N ILE A 96 12.70 31.86 -11.87
CA ILE A 96 13.91 31.02 -12.03
C ILE A 96 14.33 31.13 -13.49
N SER A 97 15.47 31.77 -13.75
CA SER A 97 15.90 32.12 -15.10
C SER A 97 17.23 31.45 -15.45
N THR A 98 17.33 31.06 -16.71
CA THR A 98 18.54 30.66 -17.39
C THR A 98 18.82 31.64 -18.54
N ARG A 99 19.84 31.36 -19.36
CA ARG A 99 20.07 32.15 -20.57
C ARG A 99 18.88 32.10 -21.55
N ASP A 100 18.22 30.94 -21.64
CA ASP A 100 17.29 30.61 -22.73
C ASP A 100 15.83 30.45 -22.25
N THR A 101 15.58 30.36 -20.95
CA THR A 101 14.22 30.13 -20.41
C THR A 101 14.04 30.72 -19.03
N THR A 102 12.81 31.05 -18.69
CA THR A 102 12.38 31.45 -17.35
C THR A 102 11.14 30.66 -16.96
N ILE A 103 11.13 30.17 -15.74
CA ILE A 103 9.95 29.62 -15.05
C ILE A 103 9.56 30.66 -14.01
N THR A 104 8.33 31.12 -14.04
CA THR A 104 7.79 32.01 -13.00
C THR A 104 6.77 31.23 -12.18
N LEU A 105 7.01 31.13 -10.87
CA LEU A 105 6.10 30.55 -9.90
C LEU A 105 5.24 31.68 -9.34
N VAL A 106 3.93 31.50 -9.40
CA VAL A 106 2.95 32.53 -8.98
C VAL A 106 2.23 32.08 -7.70
N ASP A 107 1.62 33.07 -7.02
CA ASP A 107 0.87 32.84 -5.79
C ASP A 107 1.71 32.15 -4.72
N VAL A 108 2.98 32.53 -4.60
CA VAL A 108 3.92 32.06 -3.58
C VAL A 108 3.65 32.78 -2.27
N MET A 109 3.45 32.04 -1.20
CA MET A 109 3.32 32.62 0.14
C MET A 109 4.62 32.46 0.92
N VAL A 110 4.87 33.35 1.84
CA VAL A 110 5.93 33.25 2.86
C VAL A 110 5.26 33.18 4.23
N GLY A 111 5.58 32.15 5.02
CA GLY A 111 4.92 31.90 6.30
C GLY A 111 5.59 30.79 7.11
N GLU A 112 4.84 30.06 7.90
CA GLU A 112 5.32 28.93 8.69
C GLU A 112 5.08 27.62 7.96
N VAL A 113 6.16 26.88 7.68
CA VAL A 113 6.09 25.59 6.97
C VAL A 113 6.32 24.45 7.95
N TRP A 114 5.43 23.46 7.92
CA TRP A 114 5.49 22.31 8.79
C TRP A 114 5.43 20.99 7.99
N LEU A 115 6.26 20.03 8.40
CA LEU A 115 6.13 18.66 7.93
C LEU A 115 5.12 17.94 8.82
N ALA A 116 4.08 17.36 8.21
CA ALA A 116 3.13 16.45 8.85
C ALA A 116 3.46 15.03 8.39
N SER A 117 3.78 14.13 9.31
CA SER A 117 4.19 12.78 8.96
C SER A 117 3.77 11.75 10.02
N GLY A 118 3.78 10.48 9.66
CA GLY A 118 3.35 9.37 10.51
C GLY A 118 2.54 8.33 9.76
N GLN A 119 1.62 7.67 10.46
CA GLN A 119 0.80 6.63 9.88
C GLN A 119 -0.69 6.99 9.80
N SER A 120 -1.62 6.02 9.94
CA SER A 120 -3.06 6.17 9.67
C SER A 120 -3.72 7.37 10.36
N ASN A 121 -3.35 7.69 11.61
CA ASN A 121 -3.90 8.84 12.33
C ASN A 121 -3.40 10.20 11.81
N MET A 122 -2.24 10.24 11.13
CA MET A 122 -1.82 11.41 10.37
C MET A 122 -2.46 11.41 8.98
N GLU A 123 -2.60 10.25 8.36
CA GLU A 123 -3.14 10.11 7.01
C GLU A 123 -4.65 10.40 6.93
N MET A 124 -5.42 10.12 7.99
CA MET A 124 -6.88 10.23 7.99
C MET A 124 -7.33 11.57 7.41
N PRO A 125 -8.05 11.55 6.29
CA PRO A 125 -8.49 12.79 5.64
C PRO A 125 -9.60 13.47 6.45
N LEU A 126 -9.85 14.75 6.22
CA LEU A 126 -10.88 15.51 6.93
C LEU A 126 -12.28 14.92 6.75
N GLU A 127 -12.56 14.24 5.65
CA GLU A 127 -13.82 13.48 5.46
C GLU A 127 -13.89 12.19 6.27
N GLY A 128 -12.76 11.71 6.80
CA GLY A 128 -12.63 10.40 7.46
C GLY A 128 -12.46 9.27 6.47
N TYR A 129 -12.38 8.03 6.97
CA TYR A 129 -12.39 6.81 6.15
C TYR A 129 -13.82 6.35 5.91
N LEU A 130 -14.43 6.90 4.88
CA LEU A 130 -15.84 6.61 4.54
C LEU A 130 -16.02 5.18 4.00
N PRO A 131 -17.15 4.52 4.27
CA PRO A 131 -18.28 5.01 5.09
C PRO A 131 -18.17 4.73 6.60
N ASN A 132 -17.13 4.01 7.05
CA ASN A 132 -17.10 3.38 8.36
C ASN A 132 -16.58 4.29 9.49
N GLU A 133 -15.66 5.19 9.17
CA GLU A 133 -14.96 6.05 10.14
C GLU A 133 -14.95 7.51 9.69
N PRO A 134 -16.12 8.18 9.61
CA PRO A 134 -16.17 9.62 9.31
C PRO A 134 -15.60 10.43 10.48
N ILE A 135 -15.00 11.57 10.19
CA ILE A 135 -14.69 12.59 11.22
C ILE A 135 -16.00 13.24 11.67
N ASP A 136 -16.17 13.46 12.97
CA ASP A 136 -17.32 14.17 13.51
C ASP A 136 -17.42 15.57 12.93
N ASN A 137 -18.63 15.95 12.48
CA ASN A 137 -18.93 17.22 11.83
C ASN A 137 -18.09 17.50 10.57
N ASN A 138 -17.61 16.46 9.86
CA ASN A 138 -16.74 16.60 8.71
C ASN A 138 -17.34 17.45 7.58
N LEU A 139 -18.64 17.33 7.33
CA LEU A 139 -19.32 18.08 6.26
C LEU A 139 -19.34 19.58 6.57
N GLU A 140 -19.61 19.96 7.81
CA GLU A 140 -19.60 21.36 8.27
C GLU A 140 -18.18 21.92 8.25
N GLU A 141 -17.20 21.14 8.69
CA GLU A 141 -15.79 21.52 8.68
C GLU A 141 -15.26 21.73 7.25
N ILE A 142 -15.59 20.82 6.34
CA ILE A 142 -15.21 20.93 4.92
C ILE A 142 -15.88 22.15 4.29
N ALA A 143 -17.19 22.35 4.51
CA ALA A 143 -17.92 23.49 3.97
C ALA A 143 -17.39 24.84 4.49
N ALA A 144 -16.84 24.86 5.72
CA ALA A 144 -16.26 26.06 6.35
C ALA A 144 -14.76 26.24 6.04
N ALA A 145 -14.15 25.37 5.26
CA ALA A 145 -12.69 25.35 5.03
C ALA A 145 -12.24 26.38 3.97
N ASP A 146 -12.65 27.63 4.10
CA ASP A 146 -12.20 28.74 3.26
C ASP A 146 -10.99 29.43 3.92
N TYR A 147 -9.80 28.85 3.70
CA TYR A 147 -8.53 29.33 4.26
C TYR A 147 -7.46 29.44 3.17
N PRO A 148 -7.53 30.47 2.30
CA PRO A 148 -6.60 30.60 1.17
C PRO A 148 -5.14 30.80 1.58
N ASN A 149 -4.86 31.13 2.83
CA ASN A 149 -3.52 31.24 3.39
C ASN A 149 -3.02 29.94 4.05
N ILE A 150 -3.83 28.88 4.07
CA ILE A 150 -3.38 27.53 4.44
C ILE A 150 -3.19 26.73 3.16
N ARG A 151 -2.02 26.14 2.98
CA ARG A 151 -1.67 25.37 1.79
C ARG A 151 -1.15 24.01 2.18
N SER A 152 -1.53 22.99 1.45
CA SER A 152 -1.02 21.62 1.67
C SER A 152 -0.32 21.10 0.42
N TYR A 153 0.81 20.45 0.63
CA TYR A 153 1.54 19.67 -0.37
C TYR A 153 1.49 18.20 0.02
N LYS A 154 0.70 17.39 -0.67
CA LYS A 154 0.65 15.95 -0.41
C LYS A 154 1.75 15.26 -1.20
N VAL A 155 2.67 14.61 -0.48
CA VAL A 155 3.72 13.79 -1.07
C VAL A 155 3.11 12.52 -1.66
N VAL A 156 3.40 12.24 -2.92
CA VAL A 156 3.01 10.97 -3.55
C VAL A 156 3.82 9.85 -2.90
N ARG A 157 3.14 8.79 -2.50
CA ARG A 157 3.76 7.64 -1.83
C ARG A 157 4.84 7.01 -2.69
N ALA A 158 6.02 6.88 -2.10
CA ALA A 158 7.17 6.27 -2.73
C ALA A 158 8.01 5.52 -1.70
N THR A 159 8.53 4.38 -2.09
CA THR A 159 9.49 3.60 -1.31
C THR A 159 10.79 3.47 -2.09
N SER A 160 11.92 3.54 -1.40
CA SER A 160 13.22 3.35 -2.04
C SER A 160 14.25 2.75 -1.09
N LYS A 161 15.11 1.87 -1.61
CA LYS A 161 16.27 1.36 -0.87
C LYS A 161 17.37 2.40 -0.71
N THR A 162 17.43 3.36 -1.61
CA THR A 162 18.42 4.43 -1.62
C THR A 162 17.72 5.79 -1.55
N PRO A 163 18.34 6.79 -0.91
CA PRO A 163 17.75 8.12 -0.83
C PRO A 163 17.40 8.69 -2.21
N LEU A 164 16.13 9.03 -2.42
CA LEU A 164 15.69 9.76 -3.61
C LEU A 164 15.97 11.25 -3.43
N ASN A 165 16.23 11.94 -4.53
CA ASN A 165 16.47 13.39 -4.55
C ASN A 165 15.26 14.18 -5.03
N GLU A 166 14.22 13.50 -5.50
CA GLU A 166 13.01 14.11 -6.06
C GLU A 166 11.78 13.43 -5.45
N SER A 167 10.81 14.24 -5.08
CA SER A 167 9.46 13.80 -4.69
C SER A 167 8.48 14.17 -5.80
N GLU A 168 7.33 13.52 -5.78
CA GLU A 168 6.16 13.92 -6.56
C GLU A 168 5.09 14.44 -5.61
N GLY A 169 4.37 15.47 -6.02
CA GLY A 169 3.30 16.07 -5.23
C GLY A 169 2.85 17.39 -5.85
N GLN A 170 1.87 18.02 -5.20
CA GLN A 170 1.32 19.29 -5.65
C GLN A 170 0.83 20.11 -4.46
N TRP A 171 1.13 21.40 -4.45
CA TRP A 171 0.52 22.36 -3.54
C TRP A 171 -0.94 22.60 -3.88
N LYS A 172 -1.78 22.65 -2.86
CA LYS A 172 -3.20 22.99 -2.96
C LYS A 172 -3.55 24.09 -1.98
N VAL A 173 -4.34 25.04 -2.44
CA VAL A 173 -4.98 26.05 -1.60
C VAL A 173 -6.13 25.38 -0.84
N THR A 174 -6.24 25.64 0.44
CA THR A 174 -7.33 25.09 1.26
C THR A 174 -8.63 25.83 0.96
N SER A 175 -9.58 25.08 0.41
CA SER A 175 -10.95 25.53 0.10
C SER A 175 -11.93 24.39 0.40
N PRO A 176 -13.25 24.63 0.43
CA PRO A 176 -14.24 23.58 0.57
C PRO A 176 -14.08 22.42 -0.44
N GLU A 177 -13.61 22.71 -1.65
CA GLU A 177 -13.40 21.71 -2.71
C GLU A 177 -12.15 20.85 -2.49
N SER A 178 -11.14 21.38 -1.80
CA SER A 178 -9.83 20.72 -1.62
C SER A 178 -9.65 20.11 -0.23
N ALA A 179 -10.37 20.60 0.79
CA ALA A 179 -10.14 20.27 2.18
C ALA A 179 -10.52 18.82 2.55
N ASN A 180 -11.44 18.19 1.83
CA ASN A 180 -11.93 16.84 2.14
C ASN A 180 -10.81 15.80 2.22
N LYS A 181 -9.75 15.95 1.41
CA LYS A 181 -8.60 15.03 1.35
C LYS A 181 -7.38 15.52 2.12
N PHE A 182 -7.46 16.67 2.77
CA PHE A 182 -6.41 17.14 3.66
C PHE A 182 -6.37 16.27 4.92
N SER A 183 -5.19 15.89 5.40
CA SER A 183 -5.03 15.24 6.72
C SER A 183 -5.81 16.01 7.78
N ALA A 184 -6.74 15.37 8.49
CA ALA A 184 -7.54 16.04 9.52
C ALA A 184 -6.64 16.60 10.64
N THR A 185 -5.68 15.80 11.11
CA THR A 185 -4.71 16.22 12.13
C THR A 185 -3.92 17.45 11.68
N ALA A 186 -3.40 17.42 10.47
CA ALA A 186 -2.63 18.53 9.92
C ALA A 186 -3.48 19.77 9.62
N TYR A 187 -4.73 19.57 9.15
CA TYR A 187 -5.67 20.65 8.90
C TYR A 187 -6.02 21.40 10.19
N PHE A 188 -6.42 20.71 11.26
CA PHE A 188 -6.76 21.35 12.53
C PHE A 188 -5.56 22.04 13.16
N PHE A 189 -4.37 21.45 13.05
CA PHE A 189 -3.12 22.09 13.46
C PHE A 189 -2.85 23.38 12.69
N ALA A 190 -2.87 23.32 11.35
CA ALA A 190 -2.63 24.47 10.49
C ALA A 190 -3.65 25.60 10.73
N ARG A 191 -4.95 25.23 10.84
CA ARG A 191 -6.03 26.17 11.13
C ARG A 191 -5.84 26.88 12.46
N LYS A 192 -5.42 26.14 13.51
CA LYS A 192 -5.12 26.71 14.81
C LYS A 192 -3.97 27.72 14.74
N LEU A 193 -2.86 27.31 14.13
CA LEU A 193 -1.69 28.18 13.96
C LEU A 193 -2.04 29.43 13.15
N HIS A 194 -2.74 29.28 12.02
CA HIS A 194 -3.12 30.42 11.20
C HIS A 194 -3.95 31.44 11.98
N LYS A 195 -4.92 30.97 12.79
CA LYS A 195 -5.77 31.86 13.61
C LYS A 195 -5.01 32.57 14.71
N GLU A 196 -4.01 31.91 15.31
CA GLU A 196 -3.23 32.47 16.42
C GLU A 196 -2.12 33.43 15.94
N LEU A 197 -1.45 33.04 14.85
CA LEU A 197 -0.28 33.79 14.36
C LEU A 197 -0.63 34.81 13.27
N ASN A 198 -1.78 34.63 12.61
CA ASN A 198 -2.22 35.43 11.48
C ASN A 198 -1.20 35.50 10.32
N VAL A 199 -0.52 34.35 10.05
CA VAL A 199 0.45 34.17 8.97
C VAL A 199 0.03 33.03 8.02
N PRO A 200 0.53 32.99 6.79
CA PRO A 200 0.36 31.82 5.93
C PRO A 200 0.98 30.57 6.56
N ILE A 201 0.30 29.43 6.36
CA ILE A 201 0.75 28.12 6.85
C ILE A 201 0.88 27.16 5.66
N GLY A 202 2.06 26.58 5.51
CA GLY A 202 2.33 25.50 4.57
C GLY A 202 2.44 24.15 5.30
N ILE A 203 1.72 23.15 4.85
CA ILE A 203 1.85 21.79 5.34
C ILE A 203 2.42 20.90 4.24
N ILE A 204 3.56 20.29 4.50
CA ILE A 204 4.09 19.19 3.68
C ILE A 204 3.60 17.90 4.34
N ASP A 205 2.65 17.26 3.69
CA ASP A 205 1.97 16.07 4.18
C ASP A 205 2.60 14.80 3.58
N SER A 206 3.36 14.08 4.40
CA SER A 206 4.14 12.90 4.04
C SER A 206 3.84 11.77 5.01
N ASP A 207 2.76 11.05 4.76
CA ASP A 207 2.25 10.00 5.64
C ASP A 207 1.90 8.72 4.88
N TRP A 208 1.80 7.60 5.62
CA TRP A 208 1.34 6.33 5.07
C TRP A 208 0.83 5.42 6.21
N GLY A 209 -0.48 5.12 6.20
CA GLY A 209 -1.12 4.25 7.18
C GLY A 209 -0.56 2.83 7.20
N GLY A 210 -0.57 2.21 8.39
CA GLY A 210 -0.09 0.85 8.58
C GLY A 210 1.43 0.68 8.52
N THR A 211 2.20 1.78 8.59
CA THR A 211 3.67 1.72 8.51
C THR A 211 4.33 1.88 9.88
N PRO A 212 5.35 1.07 10.21
CA PRO A 212 6.10 1.18 11.45
C PRO A 212 7.06 2.38 11.39
N VAL A 213 7.44 2.91 12.54
CA VAL A 213 8.31 4.11 12.64
C VAL A 213 9.68 3.89 12.01
N GLU A 214 10.20 2.68 12.03
CA GLU A 214 11.51 2.29 11.50
C GLU A 214 11.61 2.57 10.00
N SER A 215 10.51 2.50 9.29
CA SER A 215 10.47 2.79 7.84
C SER A 215 10.80 4.26 7.53
N TRP A 216 10.54 5.14 8.51
CA TRP A 216 10.71 6.58 8.43
C TRP A 216 12.05 7.09 9.00
N ILE A 217 12.91 6.18 9.47
CA ILE A 217 14.22 6.49 10.02
C ILE A 217 15.29 6.20 8.97
N SER A 218 16.30 7.05 8.83
CA SER A 218 17.39 6.78 7.87
C SER A 218 18.13 5.48 8.22
N LEU A 219 18.54 4.72 7.20
CA LEU A 219 19.27 3.46 7.39
C LEU A 219 20.56 3.64 8.21
N GLU A 220 21.21 4.80 8.10
CA GLU A 220 22.37 5.13 8.92
C GLU A 220 22.02 5.14 10.40
N LYS A 221 20.90 5.77 10.76
CA LYS A 221 20.44 5.82 12.16
C LYS A 221 19.96 4.46 12.67
N ILE A 222 19.26 3.70 11.83
CA ILE A 222 18.83 2.34 12.17
C ILE A 222 20.05 1.45 12.48
N LYS A 223 21.09 1.50 11.64
CA LYS A 223 22.34 0.77 11.87
C LYS A 223 23.03 1.20 13.19
N GLN A 224 22.95 2.47 13.56
CA GLN A 224 23.49 2.96 14.83
C GLN A 224 22.71 2.44 16.06
N LEU A 225 21.42 2.13 15.92
CA LEU A 225 20.60 1.55 17.00
C LEU A 225 20.95 0.09 17.28
N GLY A 226 21.43 -0.67 16.28
CA GLY A 226 21.85 -2.07 16.43
C GLY A 226 20.72 -3.09 16.62
N GLU A 227 19.45 -2.67 16.55
CA GLU A 227 18.29 -3.52 16.85
C GLU A 227 17.72 -4.25 15.62
N PHE A 228 18.12 -3.87 14.41
CA PHE A 228 17.56 -4.36 13.13
C PHE A 228 18.60 -5.07 12.26
N GLU A 229 19.62 -5.67 12.86
CA GLU A 229 20.71 -6.31 12.10
C GLU A 229 20.25 -7.49 11.24
N GLU A 230 19.28 -8.27 11.70
CA GLU A 230 18.78 -9.45 10.96
C GLU A 230 17.97 -9.00 9.73
N GLU A 231 17.11 -8.00 9.86
CA GLU A 231 16.32 -7.43 8.77
C GLU A 231 17.21 -6.79 7.71
N LEU A 232 18.32 -6.18 8.14
CA LEU A 232 19.29 -5.54 7.24
C LEU A 232 20.18 -6.56 6.50
N LYS A 233 20.55 -7.67 7.13
CA LYS A 233 21.38 -8.73 6.52
C LYS A 233 20.66 -9.46 5.37
N GLY A 234 19.32 -9.57 5.44
CA GLY A 234 18.52 -10.25 4.42
C GLY A 234 18.49 -9.56 3.06
N THR A 235 18.96 -8.31 2.95
CA THR A 235 18.83 -7.51 1.72
C THR A 235 20.00 -7.65 0.74
N GLU A 236 21.12 -8.26 1.11
CA GLU A 236 22.39 -8.14 0.39
C GLU A 236 22.65 -9.21 -0.69
N SER A 237 21.98 -10.36 -0.67
CA SER A 237 22.30 -11.43 -1.66
C SER A 237 21.12 -12.37 -1.98
N ILE A 238 20.15 -11.90 -2.75
CA ILE A 238 18.98 -12.70 -3.06
C ILE A 238 18.90 -13.06 -4.52
N ASP A 239 18.87 -14.37 -4.82
CA ASP A 239 18.59 -14.89 -6.14
C ASP A 239 17.08 -14.86 -6.44
N ILE A 240 16.64 -13.73 -7.00
CA ILE A 240 15.26 -13.50 -7.42
C ILE A 240 14.75 -14.63 -8.34
N THR A 241 15.60 -15.22 -9.17
CA THR A 241 15.22 -16.28 -10.11
C THR A 241 14.74 -17.53 -9.36
N ARG A 242 15.42 -17.90 -8.27
CA ARG A 242 15.01 -19.06 -7.44
C ARG A 242 13.67 -18.82 -6.75
N ILE A 243 13.40 -17.59 -6.39
CA ILE A 243 12.14 -17.18 -5.78
C ILE A 243 10.98 -17.27 -6.77
N PHE A 244 11.13 -16.72 -7.97
CA PHE A 244 10.12 -16.84 -9.01
C PHE A 244 9.87 -18.30 -9.38
N THR A 245 10.91 -19.13 -9.43
CA THR A 245 10.76 -20.57 -9.65
C THR A 245 9.95 -21.23 -8.55
N PHE A 246 10.19 -20.90 -7.28
CA PHE A 246 9.39 -21.41 -6.16
C PHE A 246 7.92 -20.95 -6.27
N LEU A 247 7.68 -19.66 -6.50
CA LEU A 247 6.34 -19.12 -6.63
C LEU A 247 5.56 -19.68 -7.83
N SER A 248 6.26 -20.04 -8.90
CA SER A 248 5.62 -20.66 -10.07
C SER A 248 5.05 -22.05 -9.79
N ASN A 249 5.46 -22.71 -8.71
CA ASN A 249 4.91 -23.98 -8.28
C ASN A 249 3.50 -23.85 -7.65
N PHE A 250 3.11 -22.64 -7.24
CA PHE A 250 1.76 -22.39 -6.75
C PHE A 250 0.87 -21.91 -7.92
N PRO A 251 -0.23 -22.61 -8.21
CA PRO A 251 -1.17 -22.17 -9.23
C PRO A 251 -1.70 -20.79 -8.86
N SER A 252 -2.02 -19.98 -9.86
CA SER A 252 -2.60 -18.65 -9.64
C SER A 252 -3.93 -18.54 -10.36
N VAL A 253 -4.86 -17.79 -9.78
CA VAL A 253 -6.15 -17.46 -10.36
C VAL A 253 -6.26 -15.95 -10.54
N SER A 254 -6.69 -15.53 -11.71
CA SER A 254 -7.00 -14.12 -11.98
C SER A 254 -8.38 -13.76 -11.47
N LEU A 255 -8.46 -12.73 -10.64
CA LEU A 255 -9.73 -12.23 -10.15
C LEU A 255 -10.34 -11.24 -11.15
N PRO A 256 -11.66 -11.32 -11.41
CA PRO A 256 -12.37 -10.29 -12.15
C PRO A 256 -12.25 -8.92 -11.44
N SER A 257 -12.36 -7.84 -12.21
CA SER A 257 -12.34 -6.48 -11.65
C SER A 257 -13.56 -6.16 -10.77
N ASN A 258 -14.64 -6.93 -10.90
CA ASN A 258 -15.84 -6.80 -10.07
C ASN A 258 -15.84 -7.89 -9.00
N ILE A 259 -15.75 -7.49 -7.73
CA ILE A 259 -15.74 -8.40 -6.58
C ILE A 259 -16.97 -9.31 -6.52
N ASN A 260 -18.14 -8.85 -6.94
CA ASN A 260 -19.37 -9.64 -6.97
C ASN A 260 -19.29 -10.84 -7.95
N SER A 261 -18.34 -10.81 -8.87
CA SER A 261 -18.09 -11.90 -9.82
C SER A 261 -17.14 -12.98 -9.27
N TRP A 262 -16.51 -12.76 -8.13
CA TRP A 262 -15.48 -13.67 -7.60
C TRP A 262 -16.07 -15.02 -7.19
N ASN A 263 -17.30 -15.03 -6.66
CA ASN A 263 -18.00 -16.27 -6.33
C ASN A 263 -18.42 -17.09 -7.57
N ALA A 264 -18.37 -16.51 -8.77
CA ALA A 264 -18.65 -17.20 -10.02
C ALA A 264 -17.41 -17.88 -10.63
N ILE A 265 -16.20 -17.68 -10.08
CA ILE A 265 -14.99 -18.34 -10.53
C ILE A 265 -15.08 -19.82 -10.18
N ASP A 266 -14.85 -20.70 -11.18
CA ASP A 266 -14.71 -22.15 -10.90
C ASP A 266 -13.35 -22.42 -10.23
N LEU A 267 -13.41 -22.85 -9.00
CA LEU A 267 -12.25 -23.26 -8.20
C LEU A 267 -12.39 -24.73 -7.80
N LYS A 268 -12.73 -25.58 -8.76
CA LYS A 268 -13.02 -27.02 -8.62
C LYS A 268 -14.31 -27.29 -7.84
N ASP A 269 -15.25 -26.37 -7.87
CA ASP A 269 -16.51 -26.44 -7.13
C ASP A 269 -17.28 -27.75 -7.44
N GLY A 270 -17.36 -28.14 -8.68
CA GLY A 270 -18.01 -29.38 -9.14
C GLY A 270 -17.30 -30.66 -8.67
N THR A 271 -16.08 -30.58 -8.15
CA THR A 271 -15.30 -31.73 -7.68
C THR A 271 -15.22 -31.73 -6.15
N PHE A 272 -14.78 -30.62 -5.55
CA PHE A 272 -14.47 -30.59 -4.12
C PHE A 272 -15.70 -30.46 -3.22
N SER A 273 -16.84 -30.11 -3.77
CA SER A 273 -18.11 -30.12 -3.05
C SER A 273 -18.72 -31.52 -2.90
N GLN A 274 -18.31 -32.49 -3.72
CA GLN A 274 -18.95 -33.79 -3.83
C GLN A 274 -18.69 -34.70 -2.62
N THR A 275 -19.68 -35.51 -2.24
CA THR A 275 -19.59 -36.44 -1.12
C THR A 275 -18.56 -37.56 -1.33
N ASN A 276 -18.41 -38.01 -2.58
CA ASN A 276 -17.50 -39.09 -2.96
C ASN A 276 -16.07 -38.62 -3.26
N PHE A 277 -15.76 -37.32 -3.09
CA PHE A 277 -14.41 -36.85 -3.27
C PHE A 277 -13.50 -37.36 -2.14
N ASP A 278 -12.35 -37.93 -2.51
CA ASP A 278 -11.35 -38.39 -1.56
C ASP A 278 -10.45 -37.21 -1.12
N ASP A 279 -10.67 -36.74 0.09
CA ASP A 279 -9.92 -35.69 0.75
C ASP A 279 -8.85 -36.21 1.73
N SER A 280 -8.53 -37.51 1.70
CA SER A 280 -7.60 -38.12 2.64
C SER A 280 -6.19 -37.55 2.60
N SER A 281 -5.77 -37.02 1.45
CA SER A 281 -4.47 -36.37 1.26
C SER A 281 -4.44 -34.90 1.71
N TRP A 282 -5.59 -34.32 2.08
CA TRP A 282 -5.66 -32.93 2.52
C TRP A 282 -5.09 -32.78 3.94
N SER A 283 -4.51 -31.61 4.21
CA SER A 283 -4.05 -31.26 5.56
C SER A 283 -5.22 -31.08 6.52
N GLN A 284 -4.95 -31.07 7.81
CA GLN A 284 -5.94 -30.92 8.88
C GLN A 284 -5.65 -29.69 9.71
N LEU A 285 -6.71 -29.02 10.17
CA LEU A 285 -6.67 -27.92 11.14
C LEU A 285 -7.97 -27.91 11.96
N ASN A 286 -7.97 -27.14 13.04
CA ASN A 286 -9.16 -26.93 13.84
C ASN A 286 -9.88 -25.64 13.47
N LEU A 287 -11.21 -25.70 13.30
CA LEU A 287 -12.10 -24.55 13.17
C LEU A 287 -13.00 -24.43 14.42
N PRO A 288 -13.40 -23.23 14.84
CA PRO A 288 -12.99 -21.92 14.31
C PRO A 288 -11.53 -21.60 14.56
N GLY A 289 -11.00 -20.56 13.89
CA GLY A 289 -9.64 -20.09 14.02
C GLY A 289 -9.24 -19.23 12.82
N VAL A 290 -8.13 -18.53 12.93
CA VAL A 290 -7.60 -17.64 11.87
C VAL A 290 -6.28 -18.14 11.35
N THR A 291 -5.91 -17.73 10.13
CA THR A 291 -4.69 -18.21 9.44
C THR A 291 -3.42 -17.98 10.24
N ASP A 292 -3.39 -16.92 11.08
CA ASP A 292 -2.26 -16.61 11.95
C ASP A 292 -2.01 -17.66 13.05
N GLU A 293 -3.04 -18.40 13.43
CA GLU A 293 -2.99 -19.45 14.46
C GLU A 293 -2.71 -20.83 13.87
N TRP A 294 -2.86 -20.98 12.54
CA TRP A 294 -2.71 -22.26 11.87
C TRP A 294 -1.29 -22.46 11.34
N ASP A 295 -0.76 -23.63 11.53
CA ASP A 295 0.52 -24.05 10.96
C ASP A 295 0.31 -24.54 9.51
N MET A 296 0.02 -23.62 8.60
CA MET A 296 -0.26 -23.93 7.20
C MET A 296 1.01 -23.97 6.35
N ASP A 297 1.00 -24.82 5.33
CA ASP A 297 2.02 -24.87 4.28
C ASP A 297 1.70 -23.96 3.08
N SER A 298 0.82 -22.97 3.26
CA SER A 298 0.32 -22.08 2.21
C SER A 298 0.42 -20.62 2.63
N ASP A 299 0.14 -19.73 1.69
CA ASP A 299 -0.09 -18.30 1.92
C ASP A 299 -1.42 -18.10 2.67
N ASP A 300 -1.51 -17.05 3.48
CA ASP A 300 -2.75 -16.67 4.16
C ASP A 300 -3.79 -16.15 3.15
N GLN A 301 -3.34 -15.65 2.00
CA GLN A 301 -4.19 -15.10 0.96
C GLN A 301 -4.31 -16.06 -0.22
N GLY A 302 -5.54 -16.24 -0.66
CA GLY A 302 -5.80 -17.15 -1.75
C GLY A 302 -7.14 -17.83 -1.67
N ALA A 303 -7.26 -18.94 -2.38
CA ALA A 303 -8.45 -19.76 -2.38
C ALA A 303 -8.21 -21.06 -1.64
N PHE A 304 -9.10 -21.34 -0.74
CA PHE A 304 -9.06 -22.50 0.14
C PHE A 304 -10.34 -23.31 0.04
N TRP A 305 -10.22 -24.63 0.26
CA TRP A 305 -11.35 -25.48 0.52
C TRP A 305 -11.20 -26.11 1.90
N PHE A 306 -12.32 -26.17 2.63
CA PHE A 306 -12.46 -26.83 3.91
C PHE A 306 -13.55 -27.90 3.80
N ARG A 307 -13.32 -29.08 4.38
CA ARG A 307 -14.26 -30.19 4.32
C ARG A 307 -14.38 -30.89 5.68
N LYS A 308 -15.61 -31.24 6.02
CA LYS A 308 -15.92 -32.01 7.22
C LYS A 308 -17.08 -32.96 6.95
N ARG A 309 -16.98 -34.15 7.54
CA ARG A 309 -18.09 -35.10 7.58
C ARG A 309 -18.79 -34.98 8.90
N VAL A 310 -20.12 -34.89 8.88
CA VAL A 310 -20.98 -34.72 10.06
C VAL A 310 -22.09 -35.76 10.03
N SER A 311 -22.28 -36.49 11.12
CA SER A 311 -23.36 -37.45 11.22
C SER A 311 -24.61 -36.80 11.76
N ILE A 312 -25.75 -37.00 11.05
CA ILE A 312 -27.08 -36.59 11.47
C ILE A 312 -27.94 -37.85 11.66
N ALA A 313 -28.43 -38.06 12.89
CA ALA A 313 -29.09 -39.30 13.23
C ALA A 313 -30.57 -39.34 12.77
N ASN A 314 -31.25 -38.21 12.75
CA ASN A 314 -32.64 -38.12 12.39
C ASN A 314 -32.97 -36.77 11.71
N ILE A 315 -33.55 -36.85 10.52
CA ILE A 315 -33.85 -35.66 9.72
C ILE A 315 -35.34 -35.40 9.74
N SER A 316 -35.80 -34.64 10.73
CA SER A 316 -37.21 -34.27 10.87
C SER A 316 -37.59 -32.96 10.22
N SER A 317 -36.61 -32.04 10.06
CA SER A 317 -36.82 -30.69 9.55
C SER A 317 -35.62 -30.19 8.76
N ASP A 318 -35.71 -29.00 8.15
CA ASP A 318 -34.56 -28.28 7.62
C ASP A 318 -33.60 -27.88 8.74
N TYR A 319 -32.35 -27.69 8.38
CA TYR A 319 -31.29 -27.18 9.26
C TYR A 319 -30.80 -25.82 8.77
N LYS A 320 -30.08 -25.13 9.63
CA LYS A 320 -29.30 -23.95 9.30
C LYS A 320 -27.84 -24.24 9.53
N PHE A 321 -26.99 -23.87 8.58
CA PHE A 321 -25.55 -23.74 8.79
C PHE A 321 -25.28 -22.39 9.41
N ILE A 322 -24.58 -22.37 10.55
CA ILE A 322 -24.30 -21.15 11.32
C ILE A 322 -22.83 -21.00 11.53
N VAL A 323 -22.28 -19.78 11.26
CA VAL A 323 -21.01 -19.27 11.75
C VAL A 323 -21.31 -17.86 12.27
N ASP A 324 -21.35 -17.69 13.58
CA ASP A 324 -21.91 -16.49 14.19
C ASP A 324 -20.97 -15.28 14.22
N GLY A 325 -19.65 -15.49 14.06
CA GLY A 325 -18.64 -14.43 13.96
C GLY A 325 -18.19 -14.08 12.55
N GLY A 326 -18.53 -14.90 11.54
CA GLY A 326 -18.17 -14.65 10.15
C GLY A 326 -17.13 -15.58 9.55
N ILE A 327 -16.93 -15.47 8.22
CA ILE A 327 -15.87 -16.14 7.45
C ILE A 327 -15.15 -15.07 6.61
N ASP A 328 -13.87 -14.90 6.81
CA ASP A 328 -13.07 -13.85 6.18
C ASP A 328 -12.39 -14.37 4.90
N ASP A 329 -12.55 -13.73 3.72
CA ASP A 329 -13.38 -12.56 3.34
C ASP A 329 -14.72 -13.00 2.75
N MET A 330 -14.71 -14.06 1.89
CA MET A 330 -15.89 -14.55 1.18
C MET A 330 -15.91 -16.06 1.10
N ASP A 331 -17.12 -16.60 1.10
CA ASP A 331 -17.34 -18.04 1.08
C ASP A 331 -18.41 -18.50 0.10
N ILE A 332 -18.33 -19.77 -0.23
CA ILE A 332 -19.46 -20.57 -0.73
C ILE A 332 -19.53 -21.85 0.08
N VAL A 333 -20.71 -22.16 0.60
CA VAL A 333 -20.97 -23.36 1.39
C VAL A 333 -21.80 -24.36 0.60
N TYR A 334 -21.36 -25.62 0.65
CA TYR A 334 -22.03 -26.77 0.04
C TYR A 334 -22.33 -27.81 1.10
N VAL A 335 -23.48 -28.45 0.99
CA VAL A 335 -23.85 -29.65 1.76
C VAL A 335 -24.22 -30.75 0.76
N ASN A 336 -23.56 -31.89 0.88
CA ASN A 336 -23.74 -33.04 -0.01
C ASN A 336 -23.69 -32.68 -1.52
N GLY A 337 -22.75 -31.78 -1.88
CA GLY A 337 -22.57 -31.31 -3.26
C GLY A 337 -23.52 -30.19 -3.71
N GLN A 338 -24.50 -29.84 -2.89
CA GLN A 338 -25.48 -28.79 -3.20
C GLN A 338 -25.06 -27.46 -2.53
N LYS A 339 -24.98 -26.37 -3.31
CA LYS A 339 -24.74 -25.03 -2.78
C LYS A 339 -25.91 -24.59 -1.91
N ILE A 340 -25.64 -24.17 -0.69
CA ILE A 340 -26.65 -23.67 0.26
C ILE A 340 -26.55 -22.16 0.50
N GLY A 341 -25.39 -21.55 0.28
CA GLY A 341 -25.20 -20.12 0.48
C GLY A 341 -23.86 -19.59 0.02
N SER A 342 -23.75 -18.28 -0.04
CA SER A 342 -22.49 -17.57 -0.26
C SER A 342 -22.58 -16.13 0.24
N THR A 343 -21.50 -15.61 0.79
CA THR A 343 -21.42 -14.23 1.32
C THR A 343 -20.10 -13.60 0.93
N ILE A 344 -20.12 -12.29 0.69
CA ILE A 344 -18.94 -11.45 0.45
C ILE A 344 -18.91 -10.41 1.58
N CYS A 345 -18.34 -10.79 2.71
CA CYS A 345 -18.26 -9.92 3.89
C CYS A 345 -17.37 -10.63 4.92
N TRP A 346 -16.29 -10.00 5.33
CA TRP A 346 -15.31 -10.62 6.21
C TRP A 346 -15.84 -10.88 7.65
N ASN A 347 -16.69 -10.03 8.18
CA ASN A 347 -17.17 -10.09 9.58
C ASN A 347 -18.69 -10.32 9.72
N CYS A 348 -19.40 -10.62 8.63
CA CYS A 348 -20.82 -10.89 8.71
C CYS A 348 -21.06 -12.34 9.19
N PRO A 349 -21.98 -12.59 10.12
CA PRO A 349 -22.42 -13.94 10.46
C PRO A 349 -22.95 -14.70 9.23
N ARG A 350 -22.76 -16.01 9.22
CA ARG A 350 -23.32 -16.92 8.20
C ARG A 350 -24.51 -17.65 8.77
N GLU A 351 -25.63 -17.55 8.08
CA GLU A 351 -26.83 -18.34 8.36
C GLU A 351 -27.41 -18.81 7.02
N TYR A 352 -27.18 -20.07 6.66
CA TYR A 352 -27.66 -20.64 5.40
C TYR A 352 -28.62 -21.79 5.66
N THR A 353 -29.78 -21.78 5.01
CA THR A 353 -30.75 -22.86 5.13
C THR A 353 -30.27 -24.10 4.39
N ILE A 354 -30.30 -25.25 5.06
CA ILE A 354 -30.04 -26.57 4.50
C ILE A 354 -31.40 -27.28 4.39
N PRO A 355 -31.97 -27.42 3.20
CA PRO A 355 -33.21 -28.16 3.02
C PRO A 355 -33.02 -29.63 3.44
N LYS A 356 -33.99 -30.18 4.16
CA LYS A 356 -33.98 -31.60 4.55
C LYS A 356 -33.86 -32.56 3.36
N SER A 357 -34.28 -32.14 2.18
CA SER A 357 -34.21 -32.93 0.94
C SER A 357 -32.80 -33.24 0.45
N ILE A 358 -31.80 -32.46 0.90
CA ILE A 358 -30.41 -32.69 0.54
C ILE A 358 -29.61 -33.40 1.64
N LEU A 359 -30.20 -33.55 2.83
CA LEU A 359 -29.61 -34.27 3.95
C LEU A 359 -29.88 -35.77 3.87
N ILE A 360 -28.98 -36.54 4.41
CA ILE A 360 -29.12 -38.01 4.55
C ILE A 360 -28.95 -38.42 6.01
N GLU A 361 -29.72 -39.41 6.48
CA GLU A 361 -29.45 -40.02 7.78
C GLU A 361 -28.09 -40.71 7.74
N GLY A 362 -27.25 -40.42 8.73
CA GLY A 362 -25.86 -40.81 8.73
C GLY A 362 -24.91 -39.68 8.33
N GLU A 363 -23.88 -40.01 7.56
CA GLU A 363 -22.78 -39.08 7.23
C GLU A 363 -23.16 -38.08 6.12
N ASN A 364 -23.09 -36.82 6.43
CA ASN A 364 -23.25 -35.69 5.50
C ASN A 364 -21.92 -34.97 5.33
N THR A 365 -21.63 -34.49 4.14
CA THR A 365 -20.43 -33.72 3.83
C THR A 365 -20.73 -32.22 3.76
N ILE A 366 -20.02 -31.45 4.57
CA ILE A 366 -19.98 -29.99 4.47
C ILE A 366 -18.67 -29.61 3.76
N ALA A 367 -18.76 -28.82 2.70
CA ALA A 367 -17.62 -28.30 1.98
C ALA A 367 -17.73 -26.77 1.86
N ILE A 368 -16.68 -26.05 2.22
CA ILE A 368 -16.65 -24.59 2.24
C ILE A 368 -15.49 -24.12 1.39
N ARG A 369 -15.78 -23.33 0.38
CA ARG A 369 -14.77 -22.62 -0.38
C ARG A 369 -14.62 -21.20 0.15
N VAL A 370 -13.40 -20.84 0.53
CA VAL A 370 -13.08 -19.50 1.02
C VAL A 370 -12.11 -18.83 0.08
N ILE A 371 -12.30 -17.54 -0.20
CA ILE A 371 -11.32 -16.68 -0.82
C ILE A 371 -10.97 -15.59 0.19
N ASN A 372 -9.72 -15.62 0.66
CA ASN A 372 -9.13 -14.57 1.50
C ASN A 372 -8.28 -13.65 0.64
N ILE A 373 -8.58 -12.33 0.64
CA ILE A 373 -7.95 -11.33 -0.23
C ILE A 373 -6.95 -10.42 0.49
N ALA A 374 -7.06 -10.32 1.81
CA ALA A 374 -6.17 -9.49 2.60
C ALA A 374 -6.23 -9.86 4.09
N GLY A 375 -5.11 -9.70 4.79
CA GLY A 375 -5.03 -9.97 6.23
C GLY A 375 -5.15 -11.44 6.60
N PRO A 376 -5.26 -11.75 7.91
CA PRO A 376 -5.47 -13.10 8.38
C PRO A 376 -6.91 -13.54 8.08
N GLY A 377 -7.07 -14.49 7.15
CA GLY A 377 -8.37 -15.11 6.87
C GLY A 377 -8.80 -16.08 7.96
N GLY A 378 -10.03 -16.56 7.92
CA GLY A 378 -10.45 -17.61 8.85
C GLY A 378 -11.93 -17.65 9.17
N PHE A 379 -12.23 -18.38 10.25
CA PHE A 379 -13.59 -18.61 10.75
C PHE A 379 -13.68 -18.08 12.17
N MET A 380 -14.61 -17.19 12.41
CA MET A 380 -14.80 -16.54 13.70
C MET A 380 -16.11 -16.95 14.35
N GLY A 381 -16.08 -17.08 15.68
CA GLY A 381 -17.25 -17.43 16.46
C GLY A 381 -17.62 -18.92 16.39
N GLU A 382 -18.79 -19.26 16.93
CA GLU A 382 -19.27 -20.63 16.99
C GLU A 382 -19.72 -21.16 15.63
N MET A 383 -19.49 -22.47 15.40
CA MET A 383 -19.87 -23.15 14.18
C MET A 383 -20.81 -24.33 14.48
N ALA A 384 -22.01 -24.31 13.92
CA ALA A 384 -23.02 -25.34 14.18
C ALA A 384 -23.99 -25.58 13.02
N LEU A 385 -24.61 -26.75 13.02
CA LEU A 385 -25.87 -27.01 12.34
C LEU A 385 -27.00 -26.91 13.38
N LEU A 386 -28.03 -26.12 13.08
CA LEU A 386 -29.20 -25.93 13.92
C LEU A 386 -30.46 -26.38 13.18
N SER A 387 -31.16 -27.40 13.69
CA SER A 387 -32.44 -27.83 13.11
C SER A 387 -33.56 -26.85 13.47
N ASN A 388 -34.57 -26.79 12.63
CA ASN A 388 -35.78 -25.98 12.93
C ASN A 388 -36.54 -26.53 14.16
N SER A 389 -36.25 -27.77 14.61
CA SER A 389 -36.78 -28.36 15.87
C SER A 389 -35.95 -28.04 17.11
N GLY A 390 -34.82 -27.31 16.95
CA GLY A 390 -33.96 -26.87 18.05
C GLY A 390 -32.76 -27.79 18.35
N GLU A 391 -32.56 -28.87 17.61
CA GLU A 391 -31.34 -29.68 17.73
C GLU A 391 -30.13 -28.89 17.23
N ARG A 392 -29.04 -28.86 18.02
CA ARG A 392 -27.77 -28.20 17.66
C ARG A 392 -26.65 -29.24 17.55
N ILE A 393 -26.00 -29.29 16.41
CA ILE A 393 -24.86 -30.15 16.14
C ILE A 393 -23.64 -29.24 15.94
N SER A 394 -22.66 -29.31 16.84
CA SER A 394 -21.40 -28.58 16.67
C SER A 394 -20.64 -29.14 15.46
N ILE A 395 -20.14 -28.25 14.62
CA ILE A 395 -19.26 -28.58 13.51
C ILE A 395 -17.84 -28.05 13.71
N GLU A 396 -17.53 -27.61 14.92
CA GLU A 396 -16.19 -27.21 15.34
C GLU A 396 -15.20 -28.37 15.40
N GLY A 397 -13.92 -28.05 15.65
CA GLY A 397 -12.83 -29.01 15.76
C GLY A 397 -12.19 -29.32 14.41
N GLU A 398 -11.75 -30.57 14.21
CA GLU A 398 -10.93 -30.96 13.06
C GLU A 398 -11.69 -30.86 11.74
N TRP A 399 -11.08 -30.14 10.78
CA TRP A 399 -11.47 -30.02 9.37
C TRP A 399 -10.30 -30.38 8.47
N ARG A 400 -10.60 -30.96 7.32
CA ARG A 400 -9.62 -31.10 6.25
C ARG A 400 -9.61 -29.83 5.40
N TYR A 401 -8.41 -29.36 5.01
CA TYR A 401 -8.28 -28.18 4.16
C TYR A 401 -7.28 -28.39 3.04
N GLN A 402 -7.47 -27.63 1.96
CA GLN A 402 -6.57 -27.58 0.83
C GLN A 402 -6.46 -26.16 0.32
N TYR A 403 -5.26 -25.63 0.27
CA TYR A 403 -4.94 -24.43 -0.51
C TYR A 403 -4.91 -24.80 -1.98
N ILE A 404 -5.66 -24.07 -2.82
CA ILE A 404 -5.80 -24.45 -4.23
C ILE A 404 -5.25 -23.43 -5.21
N ALA A 405 -5.25 -22.17 -4.85
CA ALA A 405 -4.73 -21.12 -5.72
C ALA A 405 -4.36 -19.87 -4.93
N ARG A 406 -3.27 -19.24 -5.34
CA ARG A 406 -3.00 -17.85 -4.98
C ARG A 406 -3.81 -16.92 -5.85
N LEU A 407 -4.13 -15.74 -5.33
CA LEU A 407 -4.78 -14.70 -6.11
C LEU A 407 -3.73 -13.96 -6.95
N SER A 408 -3.96 -13.79 -8.23
CA SER A 408 -3.17 -12.86 -9.02
C SER A 408 -3.71 -11.45 -8.76
N SER A 409 -2.81 -10.52 -8.43
CA SER A 409 -3.14 -9.17 -8.00
C SER A 409 -4.10 -8.42 -8.92
N PHE A 410 -4.85 -7.51 -8.32
CA PHE A 410 -5.62 -6.50 -9.03
C PHE A 410 -4.76 -5.78 -10.07
N LYS A 411 -5.20 -5.78 -11.34
CA LYS A 411 -4.66 -4.96 -12.44
C LYS A 411 -3.13 -4.97 -12.59
N GLY A 412 -2.51 -6.15 -12.51
CA GLY A 412 -1.12 -6.30 -12.92
C GLY A 412 -0.09 -5.69 -11.98
N ASP A 413 -0.46 -5.28 -10.79
CA ASP A 413 0.51 -4.84 -9.79
C ASP A 413 1.06 -6.05 -9.01
N GLN A 414 1.95 -6.81 -9.68
CA GLN A 414 2.67 -7.93 -9.06
C GLN A 414 3.40 -7.53 -7.77
N LYS A 415 3.73 -6.24 -7.61
CA LYS A 415 4.38 -5.70 -6.43
C LYS A 415 3.47 -5.75 -5.20
N PHE A 416 2.19 -5.43 -5.37
CA PHE A 416 1.22 -5.47 -4.28
C PHE A 416 0.95 -6.90 -3.82
N TYR A 417 0.88 -7.84 -4.75
CA TYR A 417 0.71 -9.26 -4.44
C TYR A 417 1.92 -9.84 -3.68
N LEU A 418 3.13 -9.53 -4.15
CA LEU A 418 4.37 -9.93 -3.47
C LEU A 418 4.51 -9.29 -2.08
N TYR A 419 3.86 -8.18 -1.84
CA TYR A 419 3.78 -7.51 -0.54
C TYR A 419 2.98 -8.31 0.50
N HIS A 420 1.92 -8.98 0.07
CA HIS A 420 1.02 -9.73 0.94
C HIS A 420 1.32 -11.23 1.02
N LEU A 421 2.40 -11.71 0.39
CA LEU A 421 2.86 -13.08 0.59
C LEU A 421 3.29 -13.27 2.04
N ASN A 422 2.40 -13.85 2.84
CA ASN A 422 2.75 -14.20 4.21
C ASN A 422 3.78 -15.32 4.22
N SER A 423 4.82 -15.14 5.00
CA SER A 423 5.98 -16.00 5.05
C SER A 423 5.78 -17.28 5.82
N LYS A 424 4.61 -17.57 6.39
CA LYS A 424 4.42 -18.79 7.17
C LYS A 424 4.70 -20.04 6.33
N ALA A 425 4.18 -20.10 5.11
CA ALA A 425 4.51 -21.17 4.16
C ALA A 425 6.00 -21.19 3.76
N LEU A 426 6.66 -20.04 3.84
CA LEU A 426 8.05 -19.85 3.46
C LEU A 426 9.01 -20.06 4.63
N ALA A 427 8.58 -19.87 5.86
CA ALA A 427 9.39 -20.07 7.06
C ALA A 427 9.86 -21.52 7.25
N LYS A 428 9.11 -22.50 6.71
CA LYS A 428 9.48 -23.93 6.69
C LYS A 428 10.37 -24.32 5.49
N LYS A 429 10.74 -23.38 4.63
CA LYS A 429 11.50 -23.63 3.39
C LYS A 429 13.01 -23.40 3.59
N PRO A 430 13.84 -23.76 2.61
CA PRO A 430 15.30 -23.54 2.72
C PRO A 430 15.68 -22.13 3.11
N ALA A 431 16.81 -21.95 3.80
CA ALA A 431 17.25 -20.68 4.39
C ALA A 431 17.26 -19.48 3.42
N TYR A 432 17.48 -19.71 2.10
CA TYR A 432 17.41 -18.65 1.10
C TYR A 432 15.98 -18.14 0.84
N ILE A 433 14.96 -18.88 1.29
CA ILE A 433 13.54 -18.50 1.21
C ILE A 433 13.06 -17.89 2.53
N SER A 434 13.65 -18.28 3.67
CA SER A 434 13.27 -17.71 4.98
C SER A 434 13.48 -16.20 5.07
N ASN A 435 14.35 -15.65 4.23
CA ASN A 435 14.57 -14.21 4.13
C ASN A 435 13.63 -13.52 3.12
N MET A 436 12.61 -14.21 2.62
CA MET A 436 11.73 -13.66 1.56
C MET A 436 10.86 -12.52 2.02
N ASN A 437 10.49 -12.43 3.29
CA ASN A 437 9.83 -11.24 3.82
C ASN A 437 10.64 -9.98 3.54
N THR A 438 11.94 -10.07 3.75
CA THR A 438 12.87 -8.98 3.44
C THR A 438 13.01 -8.73 1.95
N ILE A 439 12.85 -9.75 1.10
CA ILE A 439 13.09 -9.69 -0.35
C ILE A 439 11.93 -9.12 -1.14
N PHE A 440 10.74 -9.66 -0.91
CA PHE A 440 9.54 -9.14 -1.56
C PHE A 440 9.13 -7.81 -0.97
N ASN A 441 9.51 -7.58 0.28
CA ASN A 441 9.42 -6.32 0.98
C ASN A 441 10.54 -5.32 0.67
N ILE A 442 11.41 -5.57 -0.28
CA ILE A 442 12.53 -4.67 -0.60
C ILE A 442 12.08 -3.23 -0.86
N ASN A 443 10.85 -3.06 -1.34
CA ASN A 443 10.18 -1.79 -1.51
C ASN A 443 8.86 -1.71 -0.72
N ALA A 444 8.61 -2.61 0.25
CA ALA A 444 7.43 -2.49 1.07
C ALA A 444 7.56 -1.29 2.00
N PRO A 445 6.47 -0.55 2.23
CA PRO A 445 6.51 0.61 3.10
C PRO A 445 6.90 0.28 4.55
N ASN A 446 6.86 -1.00 4.94
CA ASN A 446 7.20 -1.45 6.29
C ASN A 446 8.68 -1.79 6.50
N ASN A 447 9.50 -1.72 5.46
CA ASN A 447 10.93 -1.97 5.62
C ASN A 447 11.65 -0.78 6.26
N PRO A 448 12.64 -1.05 7.11
CA PRO A 448 13.48 -0.01 7.69
C PRO A 448 14.06 0.92 6.63
N GLY A 449 13.86 2.22 6.80
CA GLY A 449 14.45 3.29 6.00
C GLY A 449 13.83 3.55 4.63
N VAL A 450 12.91 2.73 4.14
CA VAL A 450 12.43 2.86 2.74
C VAL A 450 11.53 4.09 2.54
N LEU A 451 10.75 4.47 3.55
CA LEU A 451 9.92 5.66 3.51
C LEU A 451 10.73 6.91 3.78
N PHE A 452 11.72 6.82 4.68
CA PHE A 452 12.70 7.91 4.81
C PHE A 452 13.34 8.21 3.45
N ASN A 453 13.84 7.19 2.77
CA ASN A 453 14.51 7.35 1.47
C ASN A 453 13.56 7.84 0.38
N GLY A 454 12.30 7.38 0.38
CA GLY A 454 11.32 7.67 -0.67
C GLY A 454 10.52 8.95 -0.45
N MET A 455 10.21 9.29 0.80
CA MET A 455 9.22 10.31 1.14
C MET A 455 9.72 11.43 2.04
N ILE A 456 10.84 11.24 2.77
CA ILE A 456 11.43 12.28 3.62
C ILE A 456 12.69 12.85 2.99
N ASN A 457 13.62 12.00 2.54
CA ASN A 457 14.88 12.46 1.96
C ASN A 457 14.70 13.43 0.77
N PRO A 458 13.73 13.22 -0.15
CA PRO A 458 13.50 14.15 -1.25
C PRO A 458 13.06 15.55 -0.83
N LEU A 459 12.56 15.69 0.40
CA LEU A 459 12.12 16.98 0.96
C LEU A 459 13.27 17.76 1.57
N ILE A 460 14.36 17.09 1.89
CA ILE A 460 15.57 17.74 2.42
C ILE A 460 16.33 18.38 1.23
N PRO A 461 16.70 19.65 1.30
CA PRO A 461 16.74 20.59 2.44
C PRO A 461 15.64 21.67 2.40
N PHE A 462 14.40 21.36 2.06
CA PHE A 462 13.33 22.37 2.07
C PHE A 462 13.18 23.02 3.46
N GLY A 463 13.11 24.34 3.51
CA GLY A 463 13.04 25.08 4.77
C GLY A 463 11.71 24.83 5.49
N ILE A 464 11.76 24.35 6.73
CA ILE A 464 10.58 24.13 7.58
C ILE A 464 10.78 24.73 8.98
N LYS A 465 9.68 25.06 9.64
CA LYS A 465 9.66 25.50 11.05
C LYS A 465 9.82 24.31 11.99
N GLY A 466 9.20 23.20 11.65
CA GLY A 466 9.20 21.99 12.48
C GLY A 466 8.41 20.86 11.84
N ALA A 467 8.22 19.79 12.60
CA ALA A 467 7.45 18.64 12.19
C ALA A 467 6.42 18.27 13.26
N ILE A 468 5.27 17.78 12.81
CA ILE A 468 4.29 17.07 13.63
C ILE A 468 4.28 15.60 13.21
N TRP A 469 4.28 14.71 14.20
CA TRP A 469 4.34 13.28 13.98
C TRP A 469 3.20 12.57 14.71
N TYR A 470 2.46 11.72 14.01
CA TYR A 470 1.41 10.93 14.63
C TYR A 470 1.61 9.44 14.26
N GLN A 471 2.08 8.68 15.26
CA GLN A 471 2.26 7.24 15.23
C GLN A 471 1.36 6.63 16.30
N GLY A 472 0.52 5.67 15.98
CA GLY A 472 -0.37 5.05 16.95
C GLY A 472 -1.28 4.03 16.33
#